data_8d1b835212856c46fd86969a649e7fe0
#
_entry.id   8d1b835212856c46fd86969a649e7fe0
#
_cell.length_a   1.000
_cell.length_b   1.000
_cell.length_c   1.000
_cell.angle_alpha   90.00
_cell.angle_beta   90.00
_cell.angle_gamma   90.00
#
_symmetry.space_group_name_H-M   'P 1'
#
loop_
_entity.id
_entity.type
_entity.pdbx_description
1 polymer ?
#
loop_
_entity_poly.entity_id
_entity_poly.type
_entity_poly.pdbx_seq_one_letter_code
_entity_poly.pdbx_strand_id
1 'polypeptide(L)'
;MKCKILHESAGRIRVHLNCRRMTLHQADVLEYYLRSVDGVSEVSVFDRTQDAVIVYRADRAALVHALAAFSFDKAETMDLVPDHTTRKLNREFEDKLSWTVIRRVISKLFFPLPVTTALAIYHSIKYIREGLSALLHGKLSVAVLDATAVTVSMVRGDFSTASSVMFMLRLGEILEDWTHKKSVADLAGAMSLNVDHVWLKTGETETLVPIGDIQAGDCVVVRTGSLIPLDGKVVSGEAMVNQASMTGESMPVPKREGSYVYAGTVAEEGECVVRVEKALGGGRYDRIVRMIEESEKLKSTAEDKASRLADKLVPYTLGGTILTYLLTRNVTKMLAVLMVDFSCALKLSMPLAVLSAMR
;
A
#
# COMPACT_ATOMS: atom_id res chain seq x y z
N MET A 1 28.75 10.95 3.80
CA MET A 1 28.81 9.48 4.02
C MET A 1 29.78 8.83 3.05
N LYS A 2 30.50 7.72 3.41
CA LYS A 2 31.40 7.03 2.45
C LYS A 2 30.56 6.06 1.63
N CYS A 3 30.55 6.24 0.30
CA CYS A 3 29.89 5.36 -0.66
C CYS A 3 30.88 4.91 -1.74
N LYS A 4 30.63 3.73 -2.33
CA LYS A 4 31.43 3.18 -3.43
C LYS A 4 30.50 3.01 -4.65
N ILE A 5 30.89 3.55 -5.79
CA ILE A 5 30.18 3.33 -7.04
C ILE A 5 30.45 1.88 -7.48
N LEU A 6 29.38 1.10 -7.63
CA LEU A 6 29.44 -0.27 -8.11
C LEU A 6 29.30 -0.37 -9.63
N HIS A 7 28.42 0.42 -10.18
CA HIS A 7 28.15 0.47 -11.62
C HIS A 7 27.62 1.84 -12.01
N GLU A 8 28.02 2.32 -13.19
CA GLU A 8 27.57 3.58 -13.75
C GLU A 8 27.30 3.41 -15.25
N SER A 9 26.19 3.95 -15.71
CA SER A 9 25.82 4.08 -17.12
C SER A 9 25.21 5.46 -17.35
N ALA A 10 24.99 5.84 -18.60
CA ALA A 10 24.41 7.14 -18.92
C ALA A 10 23.05 7.33 -18.22
N GLY A 11 22.98 8.28 -17.29
CA GLY A 11 21.77 8.61 -16.54
C GLY A 11 21.38 7.61 -15.42
N ARG A 12 22.23 6.63 -15.09
CA ARG A 12 21.98 5.66 -14.02
C ARG A 12 23.25 5.31 -13.26
N ILE A 13 23.21 5.40 -11.94
CA ILE A 13 24.31 5.04 -11.06
C ILE A 13 23.85 4.07 -9.98
N ARG A 14 24.65 3.05 -9.68
CA ARG A 14 24.48 2.17 -8.54
C ARG A 14 25.62 2.39 -7.56
N VAL A 15 25.28 2.75 -6.33
CA VAL A 15 26.23 3.01 -5.26
C VAL A 15 26.01 2.05 -4.10
N HIS A 16 27.11 1.59 -3.52
CA HIS A 16 27.12 0.82 -2.27
C HIS A 16 27.44 1.78 -1.11
N LEU A 17 26.62 1.71 -0.09
CA LEU A 17 26.74 2.55 1.10
C LEU A 17 27.51 1.79 2.18
N ASN A 18 28.64 2.35 2.61
CA ASN A 18 29.51 1.70 3.58
C ASN A 18 28.95 1.89 5.02
N CYS A 19 27.79 1.31 5.29
CA CYS A 19 27.16 1.25 6.60
C CYS A 19 27.14 -0.20 7.11
N ARG A 20 27.25 -0.41 8.43
CA ARG A 20 27.33 -1.76 9.02
C ARG A 20 26.00 -2.53 8.91
N ARG A 21 24.90 -1.83 8.94
CA ARG A 21 23.53 -2.35 8.75
C ARG A 21 22.60 -1.16 8.49
N MET A 22 21.78 -1.24 7.47
CA MET A 22 20.80 -0.22 7.16
C MET A 22 19.42 -0.67 7.68
N THR A 23 18.75 0.17 8.47
CA THR A 23 17.37 -0.05 8.87
C THR A 23 16.43 0.31 7.74
N LEU A 24 15.16 -0.17 7.78
CA LEU A 24 14.15 0.20 6.79
C LEU A 24 13.91 1.71 6.77
N HIS A 25 13.81 2.33 7.94
CA HIS A 25 13.66 3.77 8.06
C HIS A 25 14.85 4.54 7.46
N GLN A 26 16.08 4.11 7.70
CA GLN A 26 17.27 4.72 7.09
C GLN A 26 17.27 4.57 5.56
N ALA A 27 16.79 3.44 5.04
CA ALA A 27 16.65 3.26 3.60
C ALA A 27 15.60 4.21 3.01
N ASP A 28 14.49 4.42 3.71
CA ASP A 28 13.46 5.37 3.31
C ASP A 28 13.98 6.81 3.39
N VAL A 29 14.62 7.21 4.49
CA VAL A 29 15.25 8.54 4.63
C VAL A 29 16.23 8.84 3.50
N LEU A 30 17.07 7.86 3.14
CA LEU A 30 18.01 8.03 2.02
C LEU A 30 17.28 8.15 0.67
N GLU A 31 16.24 7.35 0.46
CA GLU A 31 15.47 7.37 -0.77
C GLU A 31 14.76 8.72 -0.95
N TYR A 32 14.09 9.22 0.08
CA TYR A 32 13.43 10.53 0.06
C TYR A 32 14.43 11.67 -0.12
N TYR A 33 15.54 11.64 0.60
CA TYR A 33 16.62 12.63 0.42
C TYR A 33 17.17 12.66 -1.00
N LEU A 34 17.43 11.51 -1.61
CA LEU A 34 17.94 11.46 -2.98
C LEU A 34 16.90 11.88 -4.02
N ARG A 35 15.60 11.62 -3.75
CA ARG A 35 14.52 12.11 -4.61
C ARG A 35 14.34 13.63 -4.55
N SER A 36 14.71 14.28 -3.45
CA SER A 36 14.67 15.74 -3.34
C SER A 36 15.82 16.45 -4.06
N VAL A 37 16.79 15.71 -4.60
CA VAL A 37 17.89 16.27 -5.38
C VAL A 37 17.42 16.59 -6.81
N ASP A 38 17.59 17.84 -7.25
CA ASP A 38 17.18 18.29 -8.57
C ASP A 38 17.72 17.41 -9.69
N GLY A 39 16.83 17.02 -10.60
CA GLY A 39 17.17 16.20 -11.77
C GLY A 39 17.31 14.70 -11.50
N VAL A 40 17.00 14.23 -10.28
CA VAL A 40 16.84 12.80 -10.00
C VAL A 40 15.42 12.40 -10.37
N SER A 41 15.27 11.37 -11.23
CA SER A 41 13.97 10.91 -11.70
C SER A 41 13.46 9.69 -10.94
N GLU A 42 14.35 8.79 -10.53
CA GLU A 42 13.99 7.57 -9.82
C GLU A 42 15.10 7.15 -8.86
N VAL A 43 14.71 6.72 -7.67
CA VAL A 43 15.64 6.18 -6.66
C VAL A 43 15.06 4.88 -6.11
N SER A 44 15.90 3.87 -6.01
CA SER A 44 15.60 2.61 -5.34
C SER A 44 16.71 2.26 -4.37
N VAL A 45 16.41 2.22 -3.09
CA VAL A 45 17.38 1.86 -2.04
C VAL A 45 17.09 0.46 -1.51
N PHE A 46 18.11 -0.38 -1.46
CA PHE A 46 18.03 -1.77 -1.01
C PHE A 46 18.70 -1.93 0.36
N ASP A 47 17.89 -2.03 1.41
CA ASP A 47 18.34 -2.13 2.80
C ASP A 47 19.22 -3.34 3.09
N ARG A 48 18.95 -4.48 2.45
CA ARG A 48 19.69 -5.75 2.66
C ARG A 48 21.08 -5.71 2.04
N THR A 49 21.21 -5.17 0.85
CA THR A 49 22.49 -5.08 0.12
C THR A 49 23.21 -3.77 0.37
N GLN A 50 22.54 -2.79 1.00
CA GLN A 50 23.03 -1.44 1.25
C GLN A 50 23.40 -0.70 -0.03
N ASP A 51 22.69 -1.00 -1.11
CA ASP A 51 22.89 -0.37 -2.41
C ASP A 51 21.77 0.63 -2.67
N ALA A 52 22.11 1.71 -3.37
CA ALA A 52 21.13 2.62 -3.97
C ALA A 52 21.33 2.66 -5.49
N VAL A 53 20.24 2.54 -6.22
CA VAL A 53 20.17 2.73 -7.68
C VAL A 53 19.45 4.04 -7.92
N ILE A 54 20.10 4.95 -8.63
CA ILE A 54 19.63 6.31 -8.89
C ILE A 54 19.59 6.52 -10.38
N VAL A 55 18.44 6.92 -10.92
CA VAL A 55 18.26 7.35 -12.31
C VAL A 55 18.16 8.87 -12.29
N TYR A 56 19.00 9.54 -13.06
CA TYR A 56 19.11 10.99 -13.02
C TYR A 56 19.31 11.60 -14.42
N ARG A 57 18.87 12.85 -14.55
CA ARG A 57 19.11 13.71 -15.73
C ARG A 57 19.93 14.94 -15.37
N ALA A 58 20.29 15.08 -14.08
CA ALA A 58 21.10 16.16 -13.56
C ALA A 58 22.59 15.98 -13.88
N ASP A 59 23.40 17.01 -13.54
CA ASP A 59 24.85 16.88 -13.57
C ASP A 59 25.32 15.84 -12.54
N ARG A 60 26.16 14.93 -12.99
CA ARG A 60 26.77 13.89 -12.16
C ARG A 60 27.47 14.45 -10.91
N ALA A 61 28.12 15.63 -11.07
CA ALA A 61 28.83 16.23 -9.94
C ALA A 61 27.89 16.66 -8.81
N ALA A 62 26.73 17.18 -9.13
CA ALA A 62 25.70 17.57 -8.15
C ALA A 62 25.21 16.34 -7.37
N LEU A 63 24.94 15.23 -8.05
CA LEU A 63 24.51 13.99 -7.41
C LEU A 63 25.58 13.40 -6.48
N VAL A 64 26.85 13.38 -6.92
CA VAL A 64 27.97 12.89 -6.11
C VAL A 64 28.16 13.78 -4.88
N HIS A 65 28.01 15.10 -5.04
CA HIS A 65 28.10 16.05 -3.93
C HIS A 65 26.95 15.81 -2.91
N ALA A 66 25.72 15.62 -3.38
CA ALA A 66 24.57 15.29 -2.52
C ALA A 66 24.80 13.99 -1.73
N LEU A 67 25.28 12.92 -2.40
CA LEU A 67 25.65 11.67 -1.75
C LEU A 67 26.76 11.82 -0.69
N ALA A 68 27.76 12.66 -0.98
CA ALA A 68 28.85 12.94 -0.05
C ALA A 68 28.40 13.76 1.17
N ALA A 69 27.48 14.70 0.96
CA ALA A 69 26.92 15.57 2.00
C ALA A 69 25.90 14.83 2.91
N PHE A 70 25.34 13.71 2.47
CA PHE A 70 24.33 12.95 3.19
C PHE A 70 24.86 12.42 4.53
N SER A 71 24.07 12.59 5.58
CA SER A 71 24.26 11.97 6.91
C SER A 71 22.91 11.57 7.46
N PHE A 72 22.78 10.35 7.98
CA PHE A 72 21.53 9.87 8.60
C PHE A 72 21.11 10.75 9.77
N ASP A 73 22.02 11.17 10.65
CA ASP A 73 21.71 12.00 11.82
C ASP A 73 21.09 13.36 11.45
N LYS A 74 21.53 13.94 10.31
CA LYS A 74 20.97 15.20 9.82
C LYS A 74 19.66 15.00 9.06
N ALA A 75 19.51 13.91 8.34
CA ALA A 75 18.33 13.62 7.54
C ALA A 75 17.16 13.12 8.39
N GLU A 76 17.43 12.39 9.49
CA GLU A 76 16.41 11.99 10.47
C GLU A 76 15.77 13.19 11.18
N THR A 77 16.50 14.31 11.34
CA THR A 77 15.95 15.55 11.92
C THR A 77 15.08 16.34 10.94
N MET A 78 15.09 16.01 9.66
CA MET A 78 14.32 16.72 8.62
C MET A 78 12.90 16.20 8.43
N ASP A 79 12.50 15.13 9.15
CA ASP A 79 11.16 14.50 9.09
C ASP A 79 10.64 14.27 7.66
N LEU A 80 11.57 13.82 6.78
CA LEU A 80 11.32 13.66 5.34
C LEU A 80 10.47 12.42 4.99
N VAL A 81 10.25 11.52 5.94
CA VAL A 81 9.66 10.20 5.67
C VAL A 81 8.24 10.12 6.23
N PRO A 82 7.21 9.88 5.41
CA PRO A 82 5.86 9.62 5.90
C PRO A 82 5.80 8.39 6.81
N ASP A 83 4.93 8.42 7.83
CA ASP A 83 4.74 7.33 8.79
C ASP A 83 4.40 5.97 8.19
N HIS A 84 3.79 5.96 7.00
CA HIS A 84 3.37 4.76 6.28
C HIS A 84 4.05 4.66 4.92
N THR A 85 5.22 3.99 4.87
CA THR A 85 5.92 3.74 3.61
C THR A 85 5.47 2.43 2.97
N THR A 86 5.30 2.44 1.64
CA THR A 86 5.02 1.23 0.83
C THR A 86 6.08 0.13 1.07
N ARG A 87 7.31 0.53 1.39
CA ARG A 87 8.41 -0.40 1.72
C ARG A 87 8.12 -1.20 2.99
N LYS A 88 7.66 -0.56 4.06
CA LYS A 88 7.29 -1.22 5.31
C LYS A 88 6.21 -2.27 5.08
N LEU A 89 5.19 -1.90 4.31
CA LEU A 89 4.08 -2.78 3.95
C LEU A 89 4.54 -4.00 3.14
N ASN A 90 5.39 -3.80 2.12
CA ASN A 90 5.95 -4.88 1.32
C ASN A 90 6.81 -5.81 2.19
N ARG A 91 7.58 -5.26 3.14
CA ARG A 91 8.43 -6.04 4.04
C ARG A 91 7.59 -6.90 4.99
N GLU A 92 6.57 -6.32 5.60
CA GLU A 92 5.65 -7.08 6.45
C GLU A 92 4.99 -8.24 5.69
N PHE A 93 4.64 -8.01 4.44
CA PHE A 93 4.11 -9.05 3.56
C PHE A 93 5.15 -10.15 3.28
N GLU A 94 6.37 -9.78 2.84
CA GLU A 94 7.45 -10.73 2.58
C GLU A 94 7.79 -11.57 3.83
N ASP A 95 7.83 -10.95 4.99
CA ASP A 95 8.12 -11.63 6.25
C ASP A 95 6.99 -12.60 6.65
N LYS A 96 5.73 -12.19 6.53
CA LYS A 96 4.55 -13.05 6.78
C LYS A 96 4.52 -14.23 5.81
N LEU A 97 4.74 -13.96 4.52
CA LEU A 97 4.76 -14.98 3.48
C LEU A 97 5.90 -15.97 3.70
N SER A 98 7.12 -15.47 3.83
CA SER A 98 8.33 -16.28 4.04
C SER A 98 8.21 -17.13 5.31
N TRP A 99 7.74 -16.55 6.42
CA TRP A 99 7.54 -17.28 7.67
C TRP A 99 6.49 -18.39 7.52
N THR A 100 5.40 -18.12 6.81
CA THR A 100 4.34 -19.10 6.56
C THR A 100 4.86 -20.30 5.76
N VAL A 101 5.64 -20.02 4.69
CA VAL A 101 6.27 -21.06 3.86
C VAL A 101 7.34 -21.83 4.64
N ILE A 102 8.25 -21.13 5.31
CA ILE A 102 9.34 -21.73 6.10
C ILE A 102 8.75 -22.62 7.19
N ARG A 103 7.75 -22.13 7.94
CA ARG A 103 7.07 -22.92 8.98
C ARG A 103 6.44 -24.19 8.40
N ARG A 104 5.85 -24.13 7.19
CA ARG A 104 5.28 -25.29 6.50
C ARG A 104 6.35 -26.32 6.16
N VAL A 105 7.48 -25.88 5.61
CA VAL A 105 8.61 -26.74 5.24
C VAL A 105 9.22 -27.38 6.48
N ILE A 106 9.49 -26.60 7.51
CA ILE A 106 10.05 -27.09 8.79
C ILE A 106 9.09 -28.08 9.44
N SER A 107 7.79 -27.78 9.50
CA SER A 107 6.81 -28.68 10.11
C SER A 107 6.73 -30.03 9.39
N LYS A 108 6.87 -30.03 8.06
CA LYS A 108 6.84 -31.26 7.27
C LYS A 108 8.13 -32.09 7.36
N LEU A 109 9.30 -31.42 7.54
CA LEU A 109 10.60 -32.08 7.57
C LEU A 109 11.03 -32.55 8.96
N PHE A 110 10.74 -31.77 9.99
CA PHE A 110 11.34 -31.95 11.32
C PHE A 110 10.36 -32.41 12.39
N PHE A 111 9.04 -32.21 12.21
CA PHE A 111 8.10 -32.55 13.26
C PHE A 111 7.56 -33.98 13.08
N PRO A 112 7.54 -34.79 14.15
CA PRO A 112 6.91 -36.09 14.12
C PRO A 112 5.38 -35.99 13.92
N LEU A 113 4.80 -37.06 13.35
CA LEU A 113 3.37 -37.13 13.02
C LEU A 113 2.42 -36.65 14.12
N PRO A 114 2.61 -37.01 15.42
CA PRO A 114 1.70 -36.57 16.49
C PRO A 114 1.69 -35.05 16.67
N VAL A 115 2.82 -34.38 16.51
CA VAL A 115 2.94 -32.92 16.64
C VAL A 115 2.28 -32.22 15.46
N THR A 116 2.49 -32.73 14.24
CA THR A 116 1.86 -32.16 13.06
C THR A 116 0.34 -32.31 13.07
N THR A 117 -0.17 -33.44 13.59
CA THR A 117 -1.61 -33.65 13.76
C THR A 117 -2.22 -32.73 14.82
N ALA A 118 -1.57 -32.58 15.96
CA ALA A 118 -2.02 -31.64 17.01
C ALA A 118 -2.06 -30.18 16.50
N LEU A 119 -1.03 -29.77 15.75
CA LEU A 119 -0.99 -28.45 15.14
C LEU A 119 -2.09 -28.30 14.06
N ALA A 120 -2.36 -29.33 13.27
CA ALA A 120 -3.43 -29.29 12.28
C ALA A 120 -4.80 -29.14 12.94
N ILE A 121 -5.06 -29.88 14.02
CA ILE A 121 -6.30 -29.76 14.81
C ILE A 121 -6.42 -28.35 15.39
N TYR A 122 -5.35 -27.81 15.98
CA TYR A 122 -5.37 -26.46 16.54
C TYR A 122 -5.70 -25.40 15.48
N HIS A 123 -5.10 -25.48 14.31
CA HIS A 123 -5.32 -24.51 13.24
C HIS A 123 -6.70 -24.68 12.58
N SER A 124 -7.28 -25.87 12.58
CA SER A 124 -8.60 -26.13 12.01
C SER A 124 -9.73 -25.44 12.80
N ILE A 125 -9.53 -25.19 14.11
CA ILE A 125 -10.54 -24.55 14.97
C ILE A 125 -10.97 -23.19 14.41
N LYS A 126 -10.04 -22.41 13.87
CA LYS A 126 -10.34 -21.10 13.25
C LYS A 126 -11.35 -21.26 12.12
N TYR A 127 -11.04 -22.10 11.14
CA TYR A 127 -11.86 -22.27 9.93
C TYR A 127 -13.21 -22.93 10.25
N ILE A 128 -13.23 -23.91 11.15
CA ILE A 128 -14.47 -24.57 11.59
C ILE A 128 -15.39 -23.55 12.30
N ARG A 129 -14.81 -22.71 13.16
CA ARG A 129 -15.57 -21.68 13.88
C ARG A 129 -16.13 -20.62 12.92
N GLU A 130 -15.37 -20.19 11.92
CA GLU A 130 -15.81 -19.22 10.90
C GLU A 130 -16.97 -19.80 10.06
N GLY A 131 -16.84 -21.03 9.58
CA GLY A 131 -17.91 -21.69 8.83
C GLY A 131 -19.16 -21.96 9.66
N LEU A 132 -18.99 -22.37 10.91
CA LEU A 132 -20.12 -22.57 11.83
C LEU A 132 -20.84 -21.25 12.15
N SER A 133 -20.06 -20.17 12.36
CA SER A 133 -20.63 -18.85 12.56
C SER A 133 -21.44 -18.38 11.34
N ALA A 134 -20.95 -18.61 10.12
CA ALA A 134 -21.68 -18.29 8.90
C ALA A 134 -23.00 -19.07 8.79
N LEU A 135 -22.98 -20.37 9.10
CA LEU A 135 -24.18 -21.21 9.12
C LEU A 135 -25.19 -20.73 10.15
N LEU A 136 -24.76 -20.40 11.38
CA LEU A 136 -25.63 -19.90 12.43
C LEU A 136 -26.30 -18.58 12.08
N HIS A 137 -25.66 -17.75 11.24
CA HIS A 137 -26.25 -16.52 10.72
C HIS A 137 -27.08 -16.74 9.44
N GLY A 138 -27.33 -17.98 9.04
CA GLY A 138 -28.12 -18.34 7.85
C GLY A 138 -27.45 -18.00 6.53
N LYS A 139 -26.11 -17.78 6.52
CA LYS A 139 -25.35 -17.42 5.32
C LYS A 139 -24.58 -18.64 4.80
N LEU A 140 -24.93 -19.12 3.62
CA LEU A 140 -24.13 -20.10 2.88
C LEU A 140 -23.01 -19.37 2.13
N SER A 141 -21.90 -19.15 2.82
CA SER A 141 -20.73 -18.48 2.27
C SER A 141 -19.59 -19.47 1.99
N VAL A 142 -18.59 -19.03 1.28
CA VAL A 142 -17.36 -19.79 1.00
C VAL A 142 -16.71 -20.34 2.28
N ALA A 143 -16.80 -19.64 3.42
CA ALA A 143 -16.31 -20.12 4.70
C ALA A 143 -16.95 -21.45 5.14
N VAL A 144 -18.18 -21.74 4.70
CA VAL A 144 -18.86 -23.03 4.96
C VAL A 144 -18.22 -24.16 4.17
N LEU A 145 -17.83 -23.91 2.91
CA LEU A 145 -17.12 -24.90 2.08
C LEU A 145 -15.73 -25.19 2.67
N ASP A 146 -14.98 -24.15 3.02
CA ASP A 146 -13.65 -24.26 3.63
C ASP A 146 -13.74 -25.08 4.94
N ALA A 147 -14.69 -24.76 5.82
CA ALA A 147 -14.94 -25.50 7.07
C ALA A 147 -15.34 -26.95 6.81
N THR A 148 -16.17 -27.19 5.81
CA THR A 148 -16.60 -28.55 5.44
C THR A 148 -15.43 -29.39 4.93
N ALA A 149 -14.61 -28.83 4.03
CA ALA A 149 -13.42 -29.49 3.50
C ALA A 149 -12.42 -29.87 4.59
N VAL A 150 -12.14 -28.91 5.49
CA VAL A 150 -11.25 -29.13 6.64
C VAL A 150 -11.84 -30.17 7.59
N THR A 151 -13.13 -30.07 7.96
CA THR A 151 -13.77 -30.99 8.90
C THR A 151 -13.81 -32.42 8.36
N VAL A 152 -14.22 -32.62 7.10
CA VAL A 152 -14.29 -33.95 6.49
C VAL A 152 -12.90 -34.59 6.39
N SER A 153 -11.87 -33.80 6.03
CA SER A 153 -10.48 -34.29 6.00
C SER A 153 -9.99 -34.69 7.40
N MET A 154 -10.33 -33.92 8.43
CA MET A 154 -9.99 -34.21 9.82
C MET A 154 -10.68 -35.49 10.32
N VAL A 155 -11.98 -35.64 10.09
CA VAL A 155 -12.75 -36.84 10.50
C VAL A 155 -12.22 -38.11 9.82
N ARG A 156 -11.70 -38.00 8.59
CA ARG A 156 -11.03 -39.12 7.91
C ARG A 156 -9.63 -39.44 8.41
N GLY A 157 -9.07 -38.61 9.27
CA GLY A 157 -7.66 -38.75 9.67
C GLY A 157 -6.66 -38.31 8.61
N ASP A 158 -7.13 -37.66 7.52
CA ASP A 158 -6.26 -37.10 6.49
C ASP A 158 -5.80 -35.68 6.86
N PHE A 159 -4.96 -35.62 7.88
CA PHE A 159 -4.41 -34.38 8.40
C PHE A 159 -3.48 -33.68 7.39
N SER A 160 -2.91 -34.45 6.44
CA SER A 160 -2.04 -33.88 5.39
C SER A 160 -2.83 -33.02 4.42
N THR A 161 -3.97 -33.54 3.95
CA THR A 161 -4.89 -32.81 3.07
C THR A 161 -5.47 -31.60 3.81
N ALA A 162 -6.00 -31.76 5.02
CA ALA A 162 -6.52 -30.65 5.82
C ALA A 162 -5.48 -29.53 6.02
N SER A 163 -4.25 -29.93 6.37
CA SER A 163 -3.16 -28.98 6.56
C SER A 163 -2.75 -28.26 5.24
N SER A 164 -2.88 -28.94 4.09
CA SER A 164 -2.58 -28.33 2.79
C SER A 164 -3.66 -27.31 2.39
N VAL A 165 -4.93 -27.64 2.61
CA VAL A 165 -6.06 -26.70 2.43
C VAL A 165 -5.86 -25.46 3.28
N MET A 166 -5.67 -25.64 4.58
CA MET A 166 -5.48 -24.52 5.52
C MET A 166 -4.26 -23.66 5.15
N PHE A 167 -3.19 -24.26 4.63
CA PHE A 167 -2.03 -23.51 4.14
C PHE A 167 -2.39 -22.65 2.94
N MET A 168 -3.12 -23.18 1.95
CA MET A 168 -3.57 -22.42 0.79
C MET A 168 -4.53 -21.29 1.17
N LEU A 169 -5.46 -21.54 2.08
CA LEU A 169 -6.37 -20.51 2.62
C LEU A 169 -5.57 -19.39 3.30
N ARG A 170 -4.58 -19.75 4.12
CA ARG A 170 -3.72 -18.78 4.80
C ARG A 170 -2.90 -17.94 3.83
N LEU A 171 -2.42 -18.56 2.76
CA LEU A 171 -1.69 -17.84 1.70
C LEU A 171 -2.60 -16.81 1.01
N GLY A 172 -3.84 -17.22 0.70
CA GLY A 172 -4.84 -16.33 0.12
C GLY A 172 -5.16 -15.13 1.02
N GLU A 173 -5.37 -15.37 2.33
CA GLU A 173 -5.61 -14.30 3.32
C GLU A 173 -4.46 -13.29 3.38
N ILE A 174 -3.20 -13.76 3.37
CA ILE A 174 -2.02 -12.89 3.40
C ILE A 174 -1.93 -12.04 2.13
N LEU A 175 -2.23 -12.62 0.97
CA LEU A 175 -2.19 -11.93 -0.32
C LEU A 175 -3.32 -10.90 -0.43
N GLU A 176 -4.53 -11.24 0.02
CA GLU A 176 -5.69 -10.34 0.06
C GLU A 176 -5.42 -9.13 0.95
N ASP A 177 -4.93 -9.34 2.20
CA ASP A 177 -4.57 -8.27 3.14
C ASP A 177 -3.51 -7.32 2.56
N TRP A 178 -2.46 -7.88 1.95
CA TRP A 178 -1.40 -7.07 1.35
C TRP A 178 -1.88 -6.26 0.14
N THR A 179 -2.66 -6.88 -0.75
CA THR A 179 -3.15 -6.20 -1.97
C THR A 179 -4.07 -5.06 -1.60
N HIS A 180 -4.95 -5.28 -0.62
CA HIS A 180 -5.87 -4.25 -0.13
C HIS A 180 -5.08 -3.06 0.45
N LYS A 181 -4.15 -3.31 1.36
CA LYS A 181 -3.31 -2.26 1.98
C LYS A 181 -2.46 -1.52 0.96
N LYS A 182 -1.88 -2.26 -0.01
CA LYS A 182 -1.08 -1.66 -1.06
C LYS A 182 -1.91 -0.78 -1.98
N SER A 183 -3.11 -1.23 -2.36
CA SER A 183 -4.04 -0.46 -3.18
C SER A 183 -4.39 0.88 -2.54
N VAL A 184 -4.69 0.87 -1.23
CA VAL A 184 -4.98 2.09 -0.45
C VAL A 184 -3.75 2.99 -0.37
N ALA A 185 -2.57 2.42 -0.09
CA ALA A 185 -1.32 3.18 0.00
C ALA A 185 -0.91 3.81 -1.34
N ASP A 186 -1.05 3.07 -2.45
CA ASP A 186 -0.74 3.57 -3.79
C ASP A 186 -1.72 4.68 -4.20
N LEU A 187 -3.01 4.56 -3.86
CA LEU A 187 -4.02 5.59 -4.09
C LEU A 187 -3.74 6.85 -3.25
N ALA A 188 -3.47 6.68 -1.96
CA ALA A 188 -3.09 7.78 -1.07
C ALA A 188 -1.80 8.47 -1.56
N GLY A 189 -0.80 7.70 -2.01
CA GLY A 189 0.44 8.21 -2.58
C GLY A 189 0.24 9.00 -3.89
N ALA A 190 -0.65 8.52 -4.76
CA ALA A 190 -0.99 9.22 -6.01
C ALA A 190 -1.75 10.54 -5.75
N MET A 191 -2.45 10.63 -4.64
CA MET A 191 -3.17 11.84 -4.22
C MET A 191 -2.35 12.70 -3.26
N SER A 192 -1.23 12.23 -2.70
CA SER A 192 -0.41 13.02 -1.77
C SER A 192 0.21 14.22 -2.47
N LEU A 193 0.07 15.37 -1.84
CA LEU A 193 0.70 16.61 -2.29
C LEU A 193 2.20 16.51 -1.99
N ASN A 194 3.00 16.45 -3.04
CA ASN A 194 4.46 16.42 -2.93
C ASN A 194 5.02 17.84 -2.76
N VAL A 195 4.57 18.54 -1.74
CA VAL A 195 5.06 19.90 -1.40
C VAL A 195 5.71 19.85 -0.04
N ASP A 196 7.03 19.81 -0.02
CA ASP A 196 7.80 19.77 1.23
C ASP A 196 8.05 21.16 1.81
N HIS A 197 8.20 22.17 0.93
CA HIS A 197 8.53 23.54 1.31
C HIS A 197 7.63 24.54 0.60
N VAL A 198 7.35 25.65 1.29
CA VAL A 198 6.50 26.74 0.81
C VAL A 198 7.16 28.08 1.06
N TRP A 199 6.87 29.08 0.22
CA TRP A 199 7.33 30.44 0.43
C TRP A 199 6.42 31.17 1.40
N LEU A 200 6.86 31.31 2.64
CA LEU A 200 6.18 32.11 3.67
C LEU A 200 6.49 33.59 3.45
N LYS A 201 5.45 34.40 3.34
CA LYS A 201 5.57 35.86 3.23
C LYS A 201 5.32 36.52 4.57
N THR A 202 6.36 37.18 5.09
CA THR A 202 6.28 37.99 6.33
C THR A 202 6.65 39.45 6.00
N GLY A 203 5.61 40.27 5.85
CA GLY A 203 5.79 41.66 5.35
C GLY A 203 6.28 41.67 3.90
N GLU A 204 7.47 42.21 3.66
CA GLU A 204 8.12 42.23 2.33
C GLU A 204 9.12 41.08 2.10
N THR A 205 9.35 40.26 3.12
CA THR A 205 10.34 39.20 3.06
C THR A 205 9.65 37.84 2.75
N GLU A 206 10.25 37.07 1.84
CA GLU A 206 9.84 35.73 1.50
C GLU A 206 10.90 34.74 1.96
N THR A 207 10.49 33.76 2.75
CA THR A 207 11.37 32.74 3.30
C THR A 207 10.84 31.35 2.95
N LEU A 208 11.72 30.48 2.45
CA LEU A 208 11.36 29.11 2.16
C LEU A 208 11.35 28.31 3.49
N VAL A 209 10.20 27.79 3.86
CA VAL A 209 9.99 27.07 5.12
C VAL A 209 9.33 25.71 4.85
N PRO A 210 9.57 24.69 5.69
CA PRO A 210 8.83 23.43 5.61
C PRO A 210 7.32 23.68 5.77
N ILE A 211 6.51 22.94 4.99
CA ILE A 211 5.05 23.08 5.02
C ILE A 211 4.47 22.77 6.41
N GLY A 212 5.14 21.90 7.19
CA GLY A 212 4.75 21.53 8.55
C GLY A 212 4.82 22.68 9.55
N ASP A 213 5.63 23.71 9.27
CA ASP A 213 5.80 24.88 10.15
C ASP A 213 4.74 25.97 9.91
N ILE A 214 3.91 25.82 8.85
CA ILE A 214 2.87 26.79 8.48
C ILE A 214 1.65 26.66 9.39
N GLN A 215 1.21 27.81 9.91
CA GLN A 215 0.04 27.92 10.76
C GLN A 215 -1.15 28.59 10.05
N ALA A 216 -2.34 28.39 10.60
CA ALA A 216 -3.51 29.12 10.12
C ALA A 216 -3.34 30.63 10.33
N GLY A 217 -3.53 31.42 9.29
CA GLY A 217 -3.29 32.85 9.25
C GLY A 217 -2.02 33.28 8.53
N ASP A 218 -1.08 32.38 8.30
CA ASP A 218 0.15 32.64 7.55
C ASP A 218 -0.16 32.94 6.07
N CYS A 219 0.73 33.69 5.42
CA CYS A 219 0.61 34.06 4.03
C CYS A 219 1.67 33.31 3.20
N VAL A 220 1.21 32.51 2.24
CA VAL A 220 2.07 31.69 1.36
C VAL A 220 2.02 32.25 -0.06
N VAL A 221 3.19 32.40 -0.70
CA VAL A 221 3.30 32.84 -2.09
C VAL A 221 3.17 31.63 -3.02
N VAL A 222 2.27 31.71 -3.97
CA VAL A 222 2.05 30.70 -5.01
C VAL A 222 2.38 31.31 -6.37
N ARG A 223 3.35 30.71 -7.06
CA ARG A 223 3.83 31.19 -8.37
C ARG A 223 3.35 30.31 -9.51
N THR A 224 3.43 30.83 -10.72
CA THR A 224 3.13 30.10 -11.95
C THR A 224 3.81 28.72 -11.96
N GLY A 225 3.06 27.67 -12.32
CA GLY A 225 3.51 26.29 -12.34
C GLY A 225 3.58 25.61 -10.99
N SER A 226 3.29 26.32 -9.89
CA SER A 226 3.35 25.77 -8.55
C SER A 226 2.01 25.17 -8.14
N LEU A 227 2.09 24.08 -7.37
CA LEU A 227 0.95 23.48 -6.70
C LEU A 227 0.57 24.35 -5.50
N ILE A 228 -0.72 24.61 -5.29
CA ILE A 228 -1.24 25.29 -4.10
C ILE A 228 -1.13 24.33 -2.93
N PRO A 229 -0.34 24.68 -1.89
CA PRO A 229 0.01 23.71 -0.85
C PRO A 229 -1.08 23.52 0.21
N LEU A 230 -1.86 24.57 0.51
CA LEU A 230 -2.83 24.60 1.60
C LEU A 230 -4.10 25.36 1.20
N ASP A 231 -5.22 24.97 1.80
CA ASP A 231 -6.50 25.67 1.62
C ASP A 231 -6.45 27.07 2.20
N GLY A 232 -6.94 28.07 1.44
CA GLY A 232 -6.94 29.45 1.93
C GLY A 232 -7.62 30.44 1.01
N LYS A 233 -7.47 31.73 1.34
CA LYS A 233 -7.97 32.86 0.54
C LYS A 233 -6.84 33.67 -0.04
N VAL A 234 -7.00 34.07 -1.29
CA VAL A 234 -6.10 35.01 -1.95
C VAL A 234 -6.22 36.38 -1.27
N VAL A 235 -5.09 36.92 -0.80
CA VAL A 235 -5.01 38.24 -0.13
C VAL A 235 -4.37 39.30 -1.02
N SER A 236 -3.59 38.89 -2.04
CA SER A 236 -3.06 39.78 -3.07
C SER A 236 -2.67 39.00 -4.32
N GLY A 237 -2.64 39.67 -5.46
CA GLY A 237 -2.29 39.07 -6.73
C GLY A 237 -3.47 38.40 -7.46
N GLU A 238 -3.20 37.86 -8.64
CA GLU A 238 -4.18 37.12 -9.46
C GLU A 238 -3.48 35.92 -10.11
N ALA A 239 -4.16 34.79 -10.13
CA ALA A 239 -3.66 33.58 -10.76
C ALA A 239 -4.77 32.80 -11.47
N MET A 240 -4.44 32.18 -12.59
CA MET A 240 -5.29 31.19 -13.25
C MET A 240 -5.03 29.83 -12.64
N VAL A 241 -6.02 29.25 -11.98
CA VAL A 241 -5.86 28.02 -11.19
C VAL A 241 -6.61 26.87 -11.87
N ASN A 242 -5.87 25.83 -12.23
CA ASN A 242 -6.42 24.58 -12.72
C ASN A 242 -6.90 23.73 -11.51
N GLN A 243 -8.20 23.42 -11.53
CA GLN A 243 -8.88 22.65 -10.49
C GLN A 243 -9.30 21.26 -11.00
N ALA A 244 -8.79 20.79 -12.14
CA ALA A 244 -9.17 19.53 -12.77
C ALA A 244 -8.99 18.32 -11.84
N SER A 245 -7.96 18.35 -10.98
CA SER A 245 -7.72 17.32 -9.97
C SER A 245 -8.87 17.15 -8.97
N MET A 246 -9.69 18.18 -8.77
CA MET A 246 -10.79 18.18 -7.79
C MET A 246 -12.18 18.17 -8.44
N THR A 247 -12.34 18.86 -9.57
CA THR A 247 -13.63 19.06 -10.23
C THR A 247 -13.79 18.26 -11.50
N GLY A 248 -12.68 17.78 -12.07
CA GLY A 248 -12.64 17.14 -13.39
C GLY A 248 -12.70 18.14 -14.56
N GLU A 249 -12.86 19.44 -14.30
CA GLU A 249 -12.93 20.48 -15.33
C GLU A 249 -11.53 20.96 -15.69
N SER A 250 -11.17 20.86 -16.97
CA SER A 250 -9.82 21.20 -17.45
C SER A 250 -9.58 22.69 -17.65
N MET A 251 -10.62 23.55 -17.62
CA MET A 251 -10.44 24.99 -17.82
C MET A 251 -9.99 25.67 -16.52
N PRO A 252 -8.84 26.40 -16.55
CA PRO A 252 -8.39 27.17 -15.42
C PRO A 252 -9.38 28.26 -15.02
N VAL A 253 -9.53 28.47 -13.72
CA VAL A 253 -10.44 29.44 -13.13
C VAL A 253 -9.65 30.65 -12.59
N PRO A 254 -10.00 31.90 -12.93
CA PRO A 254 -9.33 33.06 -12.40
C PRO A 254 -9.60 33.19 -10.90
N LYS A 255 -8.53 33.34 -10.12
CA LYS A 255 -8.55 33.57 -8.68
C LYS A 255 -7.94 34.95 -8.39
N ARG A 256 -8.74 35.80 -7.79
CA ARG A 256 -8.40 37.18 -7.41
C ARG A 256 -8.48 37.35 -5.91
N GLU A 257 -8.09 38.51 -5.42
CA GLU A 257 -8.23 38.87 -4.01
C GLU A 257 -9.63 38.54 -3.47
N GLY A 258 -9.68 37.85 -2.33
CA GLY A 258 -10.91 37.34 -1.71
C GLY A 258 -11.38 35.98 -2.23
N SER A 259 -10.83 35.47 -3.36
CA SER A 259 -11.18 34.16 -3.90
C SER A 259 -10.61 33.04 -3.02
N TYR A 260 -11.38 31.96 -2.90
CA TYR A 260 -10.93 30.75 -2.21
C TYR A 260 -10.13 29.85 -3.16
N VAL A 261 -9.01 29.31 -2.66
CA VAL A 261 -8.17 28.34 -3.36
C VAL A 261 -8.02 27.07 -2.54
N TYR A 262 -7.83 25.97 -3.23
CA TYR A 262 -7.78 24.63 -2.63
C TYR A 262 -6.41 24.00 -2.79
N ALA A 263 -5.94 23.36 -1.75
CA ALA A 263 -4.75 22.54 -1.81
C ALA A 263 -4.87 21.47 -2.92
N GLY A 264 -3.78 21.20 -3.62
CA GLY A 264 -3.75 20.21 -4.71
C GLY A 264 -4.20 20.73 -6.08
N THR A 265 -4.51 22.02 -6.18
CA THR A 265 -4.74 22.70 -7.46
C THR A 265 -3.47 23.40 -7.94
N VAL A 266 -3.33 23.65 -9.23
CA VAL A 266 -2.10 24.20 -9.84
C VAL A 266 -2.35 25.61 -10.35
N ALA A 267 -1.49 26.56 -9.99
CA ALA A 267 -1.47 27.89 -10.58
C ALA A 267 -0.80 27.80 -11.96
N GLU A 268 -1.56 27.85 -13.06
CA GLU A 268 -1.03 27.75 -14.42
C GLU A 268 -0.38 29.06 -14.87
N GLU A 269 -0.99 30.20 -14.51
CA GLU A 269 -0.49 31.53 -14.84
C GLU A 269 -0.71 32.50 -13.68
N GLY A 270 0.19 33.47 -13.55
CA GLY A 270 0.11 34.53 -12.51
C GLY A 270 0.77 34.14 -11.22
N GLU A 271 0.70 35.06 -10.26
CA GLU A 271 1.22 34.91 -8.90
C GLU A 271 0.20 35.44 -7.91
N CYS A 272 -0.01 34.71 -6.83
CA CYS A 272 -0.89 35.16 -5.78
C CYS A 272 -0.36 34.81 -4.39
N VAL A 273 -0.75 35.59 -3.40
CA VAL A 273 -0.48 35.33 -2.00
C VAL A 273 -1.74 34.80 -1.36
N VAL A 274 -1.63 33.64 -0.77
CA VAL A 274 -2.73 32.91 -0.14
C VAL A 274 -2.57 32.98 1.37
N ARG A 275 -3.59 33.49 2.06
CA ARG A 275 -3.67 33.35 3.53
C ARG A 275 -4.23 32.00 3.86
N VAL A 276 -3.46 31.20 4.58
CA VAL A 276 -3.82 29.85 4.99
C VAL A 276 -4.98 29.90 6.00
N GLU A 277 -6.08 29.23 5.72
CA GLU A 277 -7.20 29.11 6.65
C GLU A 277 -7.08 27.89 7.56
N LYS A 278 -6.46 26.82 7.07
CA LYS A 278 -6.27 25.58 7.82
C LYS A 278 -4.86 25.07 7.64
N ALA A 279 -4.18 24.79 8.74
CA ALA A 279 -2.89 24.14 8.74
C ALA A 279 -2.97 22.68 8.22
N LEU A 280 -1.82 22.08 8.02
CA LEU A 280 -1.69 20.68 7.57
C LEU A 280 -2.58 19.75 8.41
N GLY A 281 -3.34 18.86 7.79
CA GLY A 281 -4.23 17.92 8.47
C GLY A 281 -5.68 18.38 8.65
N GLY A 282 -6.01 19.65 8.35
CA GLY A 282 -7.37 20.22 8.51
C GLY A 282 -8.09 20.56 7.21
N GLY A 283 -7.42 20.47 6.07
CA GLY A 283 -7.92 20.86 4.75
C GLY A 283 -8.97 19.90 4.17
N ARG A 284 -9.53 20.30 3.03
CA ARG A 284 -10.42 19.42 2.24
C ARG A 284 -9.68 18.21 1.70
N TYR A 285 -8.45 18.41 1.29
CA TYR A 285 -7.58 17.37 0.77
C TYR A 285 -7.28 16.31 1.84
N ASP A 286 -6.86 16.73 3.03
CA ASP A 286 -6.59 15.82 4.16
C ASP A 286 -7.85 15.03 4.57
N ARG A 287 -9.03 15.61 4.37
CA ARG A 287 -10.30 14.93 4.61
C ARG A 287 -10.55 13.84 3.56
N ILE A 288 -10.17 14.09 2.29
CA ILE A 288 -10.28 13.09 1.20
C ILE A 288 -9.28 11.95 1.46
N VAL A 289 -8.02 12.26 1.81
CA VAL A 289 -7.01 11.26 2.17
C VAL A 289 -7.49 10.43 3.36
N ARG A 290 -7.99 11.06 4.41
CA ARG A 290 -8.58 10.36 5.57
C ARG A 290 -9.79 9.50 5.19
N MET A 291 -10.68 9.98 4.32
CA MET A 291 -11.80 9.16 3.83
C MET A 291 -11.31 7.95 3.03
N ILE A 292 -10.22 8.07 2.28
CA ILE A 292 -9.60 6.95 1.56
C ILE A 292 -9.00 5.97 2.57
N GLU A 293 -8.29 6.45 3.59
CA GLU A 293 -7.73 5.63 4.67
C GLU A 293 -8.85 4.95 5.51
N GLU A 294 -9.93 5.67 5.80
CA GLU A 294 -11.11 5.11 6.48
C GLU A 294 -11.90 4.15 5.58
N SER A 295 -11.88 4.36 4.26
CA SER A 295 -12.39 3.44 3.22
C SER A 295 -11.62 2.12 3.17
N GLU A 296 -10.47 2.03 3.82
CA GLU A 296 -9.72 0.78 4.04
C GLU A 296 -10.60 -0.33 4.64
N LYS A 297 -11.67 0.03 5.34
CA LYS A 297 -12.66 -0.91 5.88
C LYS A 297 -13.72 -1.36 4.87
N LEU A 298 -13.82 -0.71 3.70
CA LEU A 298 -14.79 -1.03 2.67
C LEU A 298 -14.10 -1.83 1.56
N LYS A 299 -14.44 -3.11 1.43
CA LYS A 299 -13.99 -3.95 0.30
C LYS A 299 -14.30 -3.25 -1.02
N SER A 300 -13.39 -3.35 -1.99
CA SER A 300 -13.64 -2.77 -3.30
C SER A 300 -14.94 -3.32 -3.90
N THR A 301 -15.68 -2.51 -4.67
CA THR A 301 -16.96 -2.93 -5.27
C THR A 301 -16.79 -4.18 -6.17
N ALA A 302 -15.62 -4.35 -6.79
CA ALA A 302 -15.29 -5.50 -7.62
C ALA A 302 -15.07 -6.76 -6.76
N GLU A 303 -14.38 -6.62 -5.64
CA GLU A 303 -14.11 -7.68 -4.68
C GLU A 303 -15.39 -8.15 -3.99
N ASP A 304 -16.26 -7.23 -3.59
CA ASP A 304 -17.58 -7.52 -3.05
C ASP A 304 -18.47 -8.26 -4.05
N LYS A 305 -18.46 -7.86 -5.34
CA LYS A 305 -19.22 -8.55 -6.40
C LYS A 305 -18.71 -9.97 -6.63
N ALA A 306 -17.40 -10.17 -6.66
CA ALA A 306 -16.81 -11.48 -6.83
C ALA A 306 -17.04 -12.39 -5.62
N SER A 307 -16.92 -11.86 -4.40
CA SER A 307 -17.24 -12.59 -3.17
C SER A 307 -18.71 -13.01 -3.14
N ARG A 308 -19.65 -12.12 -3.47
CA ARG A 308 -21.08 -12.45 -3.59
C ARG A 308 -21.39 -13.47 -4.69
N LEU A 309 -20.64 -13.45 -5.79
CA LEU A 309 -20.76 -14.44 -6.85
C LEU A 309 -20.30 -15.81 -6.36
N ALA A 310 -19.15 -15.86 -5.67
CA ALA A 310 -18.63 -17.07 -5.06
C ALA A 310 -19.63 -17.64 -4.05
N ASP A 311 -20.18 -16.81 -3.17
CA ASP A 311 -21.20 -17.24 -2.19
C ASP A 311 -22.46 -17.81 -2.86
N LYS A 312 -22.90 -17.25 -4.00
CA LYS A 312 -24.02 -17.80 -4.78
C LYS A 312 -23.73 -19.18 -5.37
N LEU A 313 -22.48 -19.52 -5.61
CA LEU A 313 -22.08 -20.83 -6.14
C LEU A 313 -21.98 -21.91 -5.05
N VAL A 314 -21.85 -21.53 -3.78
CA VAL A 314 -21.71 -22.42 -2.63
C VAL A 314 -22.79 -23.52 -2.59
N PRO A 315 -24.11 -23.23 -2.71
CA PRO A 315 -25.13 -24.27 -2.68
C PRO A 315 -25.00 -25.27 -3.83
N TYR A 316 -24.55 -24.82 -5.01
CA TYR A 316 -24.35 -25.74 -6.16
C TYR A 316 -23.15 -26.63 -5.94
N THR A 317 -22.05 -26.12 -5.39
CA THR A 317 -20.84 -26.90 -5.05
C THR A 317 -21.17 -27.93 -3.96
N LEU A 318 -21.90 -27.53 -2.91
CA LEU A 318 -22.36 -28.48 -1.88
C LEU A 318 -23.29 -29.54 -2.47
N GLY A 319 -24.25 -29.16 -3.30
CA GLY A 319 -25.14 -30.09 -3.99
C GLY A 319 -24.38 -31.08 -4.88
N GLY A 320 -23.44 -30.58 -5.69
CA GLY A 320 -22.56 -31.41 -6.51
C GLY A 320 -21.69 -32.36 -5.68
N THR A 321 -21.19 -31.88 -4.55
CA THR A 321 -20.40 -32.68 -3.60
C THR A 321 -21.20 -33.84 -3.03
N ILE A 322 -22.44 -33.58 -2.58
CA ILE A 322 -23.36 -34.59 -2.06
C ILE A 322 -23.73 -35.59 -3.16
N LEU A 323 -24.08 -35.10 -4.37
CA LEU A 323 -24.41 -35.93 -5.52
C LEU A 323 -23.25 -36.86 -5.90
N THR A 324 -22.01 -36.32 -5.93
CA THR A 324 -20.81 -37.12 -6.23
C THR A 324 -20.61 -38.21 -5.18
N TYR A 325 -20.87 -37.93 -3.91
CA TYR A 325 -20.78 -38.94 -2.85
C TYR A 325 -21.85 -40.01 -3.03
N LEU A 326 -23.10 -39.66 -3.34
CA LEU A 326 -24.19 -40.61 -3.55
C LEU A 326 -23.94 -41.53 -4.70
N LEU A 327 -23.40 -41.00 -5.82
CA LEU A 327 -23.11 -41.74 -7.03
C LEU A 327 -21.86 -42.65 -6.92
N THR A 328 -20.81 -42.14 -6.29
CA THR A 328 -19.50 -42.85 -6.30
C THR A 328 -19.21 -43.56 -4.99
N ARG A 329 -19.92 -43.25 -3.92
CA ARG A 329 -19.64 -43.71 -2.54
C ARG A 329 -18.17 -43.51 -2.12
N ASN A 330 -17.48 -42.60 -2.78
CA ASN A 330 -16.05 -42.34 -2.59
C ASN A 330 -15.84 -40.93 -2.05
N VAL A 331 -15.42 -40.83 -0.77
CA VAL A 331 -15.21 -39.56 -0.08
C VAL A 331 -14.04 -38.77 -0.69
N THR A 332 -13.04 -39.45 -1.29
CA THR A 332 -11.91 -38.78 -1.97
C THR A 332 -12.39 -38.02 -3.22
N LYS A 333 -13.29 -38.64 -4.02
CA LYS A 333 -13.90 -37.96 -5.16
C LYS A 333 -14.83 -36.82 -4.72
N MET A 334 -15.58 -37.01 -3.63
CA MET A 334 -16.40 -35.99 -3.01
C MET A 334 -15.57 -34.79 -2.58
N LEU A 335 -14.45 -35.03 -1.87
CA LEU A 335 -13.51 -33.96 -1.48
C LEU A 335 -12.86 -33.27 -2.68
N ALA A 336 -12.55 -34.01 -3.74
CA ALA A 336 -12.02 -33.41 -4.96
C ALA A 336 -12.98 -32.39 -5.59
N VAL A 337 -14.31 -32.70 -5.61
CA VAL A 337 -15.33 -31.76 -6.08
C VAL A 337 -15.46 -30.57 -5.13
N LEU A 338 -15.42 -30.81 -3.83
CA LEU A 338 -15.49 -29.75 -2.81
C LEU A 338 -14.27 -28.82 -2.88
N MET A 339 -13.09 -29.36 -3.22
CA MET A 339 -11.82 -28.61 -3.32
C MET A 339 -11.63 -27.90 -4.68
N VAL A 340 -12.34 -28.29 -5.74
CA VAL A 340 -12.43 -27.52 -6.99
C VAL A 340 -13.32 -26.29 -6.75
N ASP A 341 -13.04 -25.59 -5.68
CA ASP A 341 -13.80 -24.44 -5.25
C ASP A 341 -13.21 -23.16 -5.84
N PHE A 342 -14.11 -22.28 -6.26
CA PHE A 342 -13.79 -20.93 -6.70
C PHE A 342 -13.14 -20.09 -5.60
N SER A 343 -13.23 -20.50 -4.33
CA SER A 343 -12.68 -19.82 -3.17
C SER A 343 -11.16 -19.60 -3.28
N CYS A 344 -10.41 -20.67 -3.45
CA CYS A 344 -8.94 -20.58 -3.57
C CYS A 344 -8.52 -19.81 -4.84
N ALA A 345 -9.24 -20.04 -5.95
CA ALA A 345 -8.94 -19.34 -7.21
C ALA A 345 -9.23 -17.85 -7.09
N LEU A 346 -10.37 -17.46 -6.51
CA LEU A 346 -10.75 -16.06 -6.31
C LEU A 346 -9.83 -15.34 -5.31
N LYS A 347 -9.53 -15.96 -4.17
CA LYS A 347 -8.61 -15.39 -3.17
C LYS A 347 -7.20 -15.15 -3.70
N LEU A 348 -6.77 -15.88 -4.72
CA LEU A 348 -5.46 -15.69 -5.36
C LEU A 348 -5.51 -14.81 -6.61
N SER A 349 -6.53 -14.98 -7.47
CA SER A 349 -6.58 -14.28 -8.76
C SER A 349 -7.09 -12.84 -8.66
N MET A 350 -8.04 -12.55 -7.76
CA MET A 350 -8.58 -11.20 -7.59
C MET A 350 -7.52 -10.19 -7.16
N PRO A 351 -6.74 -10.44 -6.09
CA PRO A 351 -5.67 -9.53 -5.70
C PRO A 351 -4.66 -9.28 -6.82
N LEU A 352 -4.29 -10.34 -7.57
CA LEU A 352 -3.37 -10.21 -8.69
C LEU A 352 -3.96 -9.41 -9.86
N ALA A 353 -5.25 -9.60 -10.16
CA ALA A 353 -5.95 -8.83 -11.19
C ALA A 353 -6.05 -7.34 -10.84
N VAL A 354 -6.37 -7.03 -9.59
CA VAL A 354 -6.41 -5.63 -9.09
C VAL A 354 -5.03 -4.98 -9.19
N LEU A 355 -3.97 -5.65 -8.74
CA LEU A 355 -2.60 -5.16 -8.87
C LEU A 355 -2.18 -4.93 -10.33
N SER A 356 -2.61 -5.82 -11.24
CA SER A 356 -2.31 -5.69 -12.67
C SER A 356 -3.05 -4.51 -13.32
N ALA A 357 -4.26 -4.20 -12.84
CA ALA A 357 -5.07 -3.09 -13.35
C ALA A 357 -4.62 -1.72 -12.82
N MET A 358 -3.88 -1.68 -11.69
CA MET A 358 -3.36 -0.46 -11.07
C MET A 358 -1.96 -0.07 -11.57
N ARG A 359 -1.34 -0.86 -12.43
CA ARG A 359 -0.02 -0.63 -13.02
C ARG A 359 -0.11 0.04 -14.38
#